data_9d24f5ccc0d5363f77c60971daa8e6c3
#
_entry.id   9d24f5ccc0d5363f77c60971daa8e6c3
#
_cell.length_a   1.000
_cell.length_b   1.000
_cell.length_c   1.000
_cell.angle_alpha   90.00
_cell.angle_beta   90.00
_cell.angle_gamma   90.00
#
_symmetry.space_group_name_H-M   'P 1'
#
loop_
_entity.id
_entity.type
_entity.pdbx_description
1 polymer ?
#
loop_
_entity_poly.entity_id
_entity_poly.type
_entity_poly.pdbx_seq_one_letter_code
_entity_poly.pdbx_strand_id
1 'polypeptide(L)'
;MTKLNYEIPKHGEFNELRKDLYWTQFELPFRLNHVNLFFLNTKNGWILIDSGLRSDHSIEMWEKILNGPLKSEKIHSLLITHYHPDHIGMAGWLQKKLNVPAFTSVSYTHLTLPTTSPV
;
A
#
# COMPACT_ATOMS: atom_id res chain seq x y z
N MET A 1 -1.84 11.08 27.50
CA MET A 1 -1.92 10.41 26.22
C MET A 1 -1.02 11.09 25.20
N THR A 2 -0.27 10.34 24.50
CA THR A 2 0.64 10.90 23.51
C THR A 2 -0.12 11.31 22.27
N LYS A 3 0.09 12.51 21.82
CA LYS A 3 -0.55 13.00 20.63
C LYS A 3 0.18 12.46 19.41
N LEU A 4 -0.56 11.92 18.46
CA LEU A 4 0.05 11.46 17.23
C LEU A 4 0.42 12.64 16.35
N ASN A 5 1.46 12.48 15.58
CA ASN A 5 1.84 13.46 14.59
C ASN A 5 1.18 13.09 13.28
N TYR A 6 0.25 13.92 12.84
CA TYR A 6 -0.49 13.65 11.61
C TYR A 6 -0.01 14.49 10.43
N GLU A 7 1.26 14.84 10.46
CA GLU A 7 1.80 15.60 9.35
C GLU A 7 1.68 14.78 8.07
N ILE A 8 1.13 15.38 7.02
CA ILE A 8 0.92 14.68 5.77
C ILE A 8 2.27 14.42 5.09
N PRO A 9 2.54 13.17 4.70
CA PRO A 9 3.81 12.86 4.05
C PRO A 9 3.96 13.55 2.71
N LYS A 10 5.19 13.85 2.37
CA LYS A 10 5.50 14.39 1.06
C LYS A 10 5.26 13.32 0.00
N HIS A 11 5.12 13.80 -1.22
CA HIS A 11 4.85 12.95 -2.37
C HIS A 11 5.91 11.86 -2.51
N GLY A 12 5.50 10.62 -2.48
CA GLY A 12 6.43 9.51 -2.61
C GLY A 12 7.16 9.13 -1.35
N GLU A 13 6.75 9.67 -0.20
CA GLU A 13 7.33 9.35 1.09
C GLU A 13 6.25 8.86 2.03
N PHE A 14 6.65 8.36 3.18
CA PHE A 14 5.68 8.00 4.23
C PHE A 14 6.22 8.48 5.58
N ASN A 15 5.32 8.72 6.52
CA ASN A 15 5.68 9.19 7.85
C ASN A 15 5.28 8.18 8.90
N GLU A 16 6.08 8.09 9.95
CA GLU A 16 5.80 7.17 11.05
C GLU A 16 4.66 7.70 11.92
N LEU A 17 3.66 6.88 12.16
CA LEU A 17 2.58 7.22 13.08
C LEU A 17 2.84 6.67 14.46
N ARG A 18 3.30 5.44 14.53
CA ARG A 18 3.69 4.76 15.74
C ARG A 18 4.88 3.89 15.39
N LYS A 19 5.54 3.34 16.38
CA LYS A 19 6.71 2.52 16.14
C LYS A 19 6.42 1.46 15.08
N ASP A 20 7.20 1.48 14.02
CA ASP A 20 7.13 0.52 12.91
C ASP A 20 5.86 0.59 12.07
N LEU A 21 4.99 1.55 12.33
CA LEU A 21 3.80 1.75 11.50
C LEU A 21 3.88 3.11 10.82
N TYR A 22 3.87 3.09 9.50
CA TYR A 22 4.02 4.28 8.67
C TYR A 22 2.78 4.47 7.81
N TRP A 23 2.59 5.66 7.28
CA TRP A 23 1.44 5.93 6.43
C TRP A 23 1.79 6.95 5.36
N THR A 24 0.99 6.93 4.29
CA THR A 24 1.02 7.95 3.27
C THR A 24 -0.38 8.14 2.71
N GLN A 25 -0.55 9.13 1.86
CA GLN A 25 -1.81 9.37 1.18
C GLN A 25 -1.57 9.39 -0.31
N PHE A 26 -2.43 8.73 -1.07
CA PHE A 26 -2.45 8.83 -2.53
C PHE A 26 -3.67 9.66 -2.89
N GLU A 27 -3.51 10.57 -3.83
CA GLU A 27 -4.64 11.36 -4.29
C GLU A 27 -5.51 10.54 -5.21
N LEU A 28 -6.81 10.78 -5.13
CA LEU A 28 -7.77 10.19 -6.04
C LEU A 28 -8.09 11.23 -7.11
N PRO A 29 -8.39 10.79 -8.33
CA PRO A 29 -8.62 11.73 -9.44
C PRO A 29 -9.94 12.48 -9.38
N PHE A 30 -10.75 12.23 -8.37
CA PHE A 30 -12.05 12.85 -8.25
C PHE A 30 -12.25 13.36 -6.83
N ARG A 31 -12.91 14.48 -6.69
CA ARG A 31 -13.34 15.05 -5.41
C ARG A 31 -12.23 15.43 -4.45
N LEU A 32 -11.04 15.64 -4.91
CA LEU A 32 -9.93 16.02 -4.03
C LEU A 32 -9.80 15.09 -2.82
N ASN A 33 -10.22 13.84 -2.97
CA ASN A 33 -10.12 12.86 -1.90
C ASN A 33 -8.79 12.16 -1.94
N HIS A 34 -8.46 11.53 -0.84
CA HIS A 34 -7.23 10.76 -0.70
C HIS A 34 -7.56 9.38 -0.16
N VAL A 35 -6.71 8.42 -0.45
CA VAL A 35 -6.78 7.13 0.20
C VAL A 35 -5.54 7.00 1.08
N ASN A 36 -5.73 6.54 2.29
CA ASN A 36 -4.64 6.32 3.23
C ASN A 36 -4.08 4.92 3.04
N LEU A 37 -2.78 4.83 2.98
CA LEU A 37 -2.07 3.58 2.84
C LEU A 37 -1.13 3.44 4.02
N PHE A 38 -0.99 2.22 4.52
CA PHE A 38 -0.17 1.98 5.70
C PHE A 38 0.92 0.97 5.40
N PHE A 39 2.00 1.05 6.14
CA PHE A 39 3.18 0.22 5.95
C PHE A 39 3.65 -0.23 7.32
N LEU A 40 3.70 -1.52 7.52
CA LEU A 40 4.11 -2.06 8.82
C LEU A 40 5.45 -2.77 8.69
N ASN A 41 6.42 -2.32 9.45
CA ASN A 41 7.75 -2.91 9.43
C ASN A 41 7.81 -4.03 10.46
N THR A 42 8.07 -5.25 9.99
CA THR A 42 8.15 -6.42 10.89
C THR A 42 9.51 -7.07 10.77
N LYS A 43 9.78 -8.02 11.65
CA LYS A 43 11.03 -8.79 11.57
C LYS A 43 11.18 -9.53 10.27
N ASN A 44 10.06 -9.90 9.65
CA ASN A 44 10.08 -10.69 8.44
C ASN A 44 9.94 -9.87 7.16
N GLY A 45 9.98 -8.57 7.29
CA GLY A 45 9.84 -7.67 6.16
C GLY A 45 8.64 -6.75 6.34
N TRP A 46 8.40 -5.93 5.34
CA TRP A 46 7.33 -4.95 5.40
C TRP A 46 6.02 -5.55 4.91
N ILE A 47 4.94 -5.19 5.58
CA ILE A 47 3.60 -5.49 5.12
C ILE A 47 3.00 -4.21 4.58
N LEU A 48 2.59 -4.26 3.31
CA LEU A 48 1.95 -3.11 2.68
C LEU A 48 0.45 -3.26 2.85
N ILE A 49 -0.20 -2.23 3.40
CA ILE A 49 -1.63 -2.30 3.70
C ILE A 49 -2.36 -1.36 2.77
N ASP A 50 -3.17 -1.96 1.91
CA ASP A 50 -3.89 -1.32 0.81
C ASP A 50 -2.95 -0.83 -0.29
N SER A 51 -3.49 -0.52 -1.45
CA SER A 51 -2.65 -0.30 -2.62
C SER A 51 -2.97 0.95 -3.42
N GLY A 52 -4.11 1.56 -3.22
CA GLY A 52 -4.49 2.73 -3.99
C GLY A 52 -5.28 2.39 -5.24
N LEU A 53 -5.84 3.43 -5.86
CA LEU A 53 -6.60 3.29 -7.08
C LEU A 53 -5.65 3.09 -8.26
N ARG A 54 -5.99 2.20 -9.18
CA ARG A 54 -5.14 1.99 -10.35
C ARG A 54 -5.16 3.25 -11.21
N SER A 55 -4.03 3.90 -11.32
CA SER A 55 -3.91 5.15 -12.06
C SER A 55 -2.43 5.43 -12.27
N ASP A 56 -2.14 6.34 -13.18
CA ASP A 56 -0.76 6.75 -13.42
C ASP A 56 -0.17 7.40 -12.17
N HIS A 57 -0.99 8.14 -11.43
CA HIS A 57 -0.56 8.75 -10.18
C HIS A 57 -0.12 7.68 -9.17
N SER A 58 -0.92 6.62 -8.99
CA SER A 58 -0.58 5.56 -8.06
C SER A 58 0.69 4.82 -8.48
N ILE A 59 0.86 4.60 -9.78
CA ILE A 59 2.08 3.96 -10.28
C ILE A 59 3.28 4.83 -9.94
N GLU A 60 3.18 6.12 -10.19
CA GLU A 60 4.26 7.04 -9.88
C GLU A 60 4.59 7.05 -8.38
N MET A 61 3.55 7.10 -7.55
CA MET A 61 3.74 7.11 -6.10
C MET A 61 4.41 5.83 -5.62
N TRP A 62 3.94 4.68 -6.11
CA TRP A 62 4.54 3.41 -5.72
C TRP A 62 5.99 3.30 -6.19
N GLU A 63 6.29 3.78 -7.39
CA GLU A 63 7.66 3.74 -7.86
C GLU A 63 8.57 4.61 -7.00
N LYS A 64 8.08 5.76 -6.57
CA LYS A 64 8.85 6.60 -5.67
C LYS A 64 9.07 5.95 -4.30
N ILE A 65 8.04 5.33 -3.76
CA ILE A 65 8.14 4.66 -2.47
C ILE A 65 9.09 3.47 -2.53
N LEU A 66 8.95 2.64 -3.56
CA LEU A 66 9.77 1.44 -3.69
C LEU A 66 11.23 1.76 -4.03
N ASN A 67 11.48 2.89 -4.66
CA ASN A 67 12.85 3.30 -4.98
C ASN A 67 13.40 4.31 -3.99
N GLY A 68 12.61 4.70 -3.00
CA GLY A 68 13.00 5.64 -1.95
C GLY A 68 12.98 4.98 -0.60
N PRO A 69 11.95 5.26 0.22
CA PRO A 69 11.92 4.74 1.59
C PRO A 69 12.01 3.23 1.70
N LEU A 70 11.48 2.50 0.72
CA LEU A 70 11.52 1.04 0.75
C LEU A 70 12.60 0.44 -0.15
N LYS A 71 13.52 1.25 -0.63
CA LYS A 71 14.60 0.74 -1.48
C LYS A 71 15.42 -0.28 -0.72
N SER A 72 15.63 -1.43 -1.33
CA SER A 72 16.41 -2.52 -0.75
C SER A 72 15.77 -3.14 0.49
N GLU A 73 14.53 -2.78 0.80
CA GLU A 73 13.82 -3.38 1.92
C GLU A 73 13.10 -4.65 1.46
N LYS A 74 13.01 -5.60 2.36
CA LYS A 74 12.27 -6.83 2.06
C LYS A 74 10.79 -6.57 2.27
N ILE A 75 9.99 -6.93 1.26
CA ILE A 75 8.53 -6.85 1.36
C ILE A 75 8.01 -8.24 1.61
N HIS A 76 7.28 -8.41 2.68
CA HIS A 76 6.75 -9.70 3.08
C HIS A 76 5.43 -10.02 2.38
N SER A 77 4.51 -9.08 2.38
CA SER A 77 3.17 -9.35 1.86
C SER A 77 2.40 -8.05 1.65
N LEU A 78 1.27 -8.20 0.98
CA LEU A 78 0.32 -7.12 0.77
C LEU A 78 -0.99 -7.51 1.43
N LEU A 79 -1.56 -6.62 2.22
CA LEU A 79 -2.83 -6.84 2.89
C LEU A 79 -3.85 -5.84 2.36
N ILE A 80 -4.98 -6.32 1.89
CA ILE A 80 -6.05 -5.48 1.37
C ILE A 80 -7.19 -5.46 2.36
N THR A 81 -7.59 -4.26 2.79
CA THR A 81 -8.64 -4.14 3.80
C THR A 81 -10.03 -4.07 3.20
N HIS A 82 -10.15 -3.62 1.95
CA HIS A 82 -11.46 -3.48 1.29
C HIS A 82 -11.35 -3.85 -0.17
N TYR A 83 -12.49 -4.25 -0.76
CA TYR A 83 -12.54 -4.51 -2.19
C TYR A 83 -12.80 -3.26 -3.02
N HIS A 84 -12.88 -2.11 -2.42
CA HIS A 84 -13.10 -0.89 -3.18
C HIS A 84 -11.88 -0.58 -4.05
N PRO A 85 -12.09 -0.01 -5.23
CA PRO A 85 -10.98 0.23 -6.17
C PRO A 85 -9.83 1.07 -5.60
N ASP A 86 -10.12 1.99 -4.67
CA ASP A 86 -9.08 2.81 -4.08
C ASP A 86 -8.22 2.06 -3.06
N HIS A 87 -8.61 0.84 -2.71
CA HIS A 87 -7.81 0.00 -1.83
C HIS A 87 -7.15 -1.16 -2.56
N ILE A 88 -7.86 -1.77 -3.52
CA ILE A 88 -7.37 -2.95 -4.19
C ILE A 88 -6.81 -2.67 -5.59
N GLY A 89 -7.00 -1.45 -6.10
CA GLY A 89 -6.71 -1.16 -7.50
C GLY A 89 -5.31 -1.46 -7.97
N MET A 90 -4.31 -1.26 -7.13
CA MET A 90 -2.92 -1.51 -7.51
C MET A 90 -2.39 -2.84 -6.99
N ALA A 91 -3.24 -3.65 -6.36
CA ALA A 91 -2.78 -4.88 -5.72
C ALA A 91 -2.12 -5.84 -6.70
N GLY A 92 -2.73 -6.04 -7.85
CA GLY A 92 -2.16 -6.94 -8.86
C GLY A 92 -0.83 -6.43 -9.40
N TRP A 93 -0.76 -5.13 -9.66
CA TRP A 93 0.48 -4.51 -10.13
C TRP A 93 1.62 -4.72 -9.10
N LEU A 94 1.29 -4.51 -7.82
CA LEU A 94 2.27 -4.70 -6.75
C LEU A 94 2.67 -6.15 -6.59
N GLN A 95 1.70 -7.07 -6.65
CA GLN A 95 2.00 -8.49 -6.53
C GLN A 95 2.95 -8.94 -7.63
N LYS A 96 2.71 -8.49 -8.84
CA LYS A 96 3.54 -8.86 -9.96
C LYS A 96 4.94 -8.25 -9.83
N LYS A 97 5.00 -6.99 -9.43
CA LYS A 97 6.26 -6.28 -9.33
C LYS A 97 7.12 -6.82 -8.19
N LEU A 98 6.50 -7.14 -7.07
CA LEU A 98 7.23 -7.55 -5.87
C LEU A 98 7.28 -9.05 -5.67
N ASN A 99 6.44 -9.80 -6.38
CA ASN A 99 6.35 -11.24 -6.26
C ASN A 99 6.08 -11.66 -4.81
N VAL A 100 5.07 -11.06 -4.20
CA VAL A 100 4.70 -11.35 -2.82
C VAL A 100 3.24 -11.77 -2.75
N PRO A 101 2.84 -12.50 -1.70
CA PRO A 101 1.44 -12.88 -1.56
C PRO A 101 0.59 -11.69 -1.15
N ALA A 102 -0.68 -11.74 -1.54
CA ALA A 102 -1.66 -10.75 -1.13
C ALA A 102 -2.75 -11.43 -0.34
N PHE A 103 -3.16 -10.80 0.76
CA PHE A 103 -4.21 -11.31 1.63
C PHE A 103 -5.29 -10.26 1.78
N THR A 104 -6.49 -10.69 2.12
CA THR A 104 -7.58 -9.78 2.35
C THR A 104 -8.09 -9.97 3.78
N SER A 105 -8.56 -8.89 4.37
CA SER A 105 -9.11 -8.94 5.71
C SER A 105 -10.56 -9.42 5.71
N VAL A 106 -11.20 -9.57 4.55
CA VAL A 106 -12.55 -10.13 4.52
C VAL A 106 -12.47 -11.63 4.65
N SER A 107 -13.60 -12.29 4.92
CA SER A 107 -13.59 -13.70 5.24
C SER A 107 -13.53 -14.57 4.00
N TYR A 108 -12.60 -14.36 3.15
CA TYR A 108 -12.34 -15.22 2.01
C TYR A 108 -11.16 -16.06 2.36
N THR A 109 -11.12 -17.25 1.82
CA THR A 109 -9.99 -18.12 2.06
C THR A 109 -8.82 -17.78 1.16
N HIS A 110 -9.07 -17.11 0.07
CA HIS A 110 -8.00 -16.63 -0.80
C HIS A 110 -8.50 -15.51 -1.66
N LEU A 111 -7.57 -14.76 -2.20
CA LEU A 111 -7.88 -13.63 -3.05
C LEU A 111 -7.29 -13.89 -4.42
N THR A 112 -8.13 -13.87 -5.44
CA THR A 112 -7.68 -13.95 -6.82
C THR A 112 -7.76 -12.57 -7.41
N LEU A 113 -6.63 -12.02 -7.77
CA LEU A 113 -6.58 -10.67 -8.31
C LEU A 113 -6.56 -10.69 -9.83
N PRO A 114 -7.26 -9.77 -10.47
CA PRO A 114 -7.38 -9.80 -11.93
C PRO A 114 -6.04 -9.78 -12.67
N THR A 115 -5.04 -9.20 -12.07
CA THR A 115 -3.76 -9.07 -12.75
C THR A 115 -2.75 -10.08 -12.32
N THR A 116 -3.14 -11.04 -11.49
CA THR A 116 -2.23 -12.00 -11.13
C THR A 116 -2.44 -13.14 -11.97
N SER A 117 -2.49 -13.31 -12.78
CA SER A 117 -2.69 -14.38 -13.44
C SER A 117 -2.93 -14.73 -13.95
N PRO A 118 -3.06 -15.34 -14.64
CA PRO A 118 -3.87 -15.80 -15.37
C PRO A 118 -4.78 -16.10 -14.55
N VAL A 119 -4.93 -15.94 -13.80
CA VAL A 119 -5.85 -16.22 -13.06
C VAL A 119 -6.51 -17.19 -13.49
#